data_df0bbc3ed34dfdc54e6015b6c578b314
#
_entry.id   df0bbc3ed34dfdc54e6015b6c578b314
#
_cell.length_a   1.000
_cell.length_b   1.000
_cell.length_c   1.000
_cell.angle_alpha   90.00
_cell.angle_beta   90.00
_cell.angle_gamma   90.00
#
_symmetry.space_group_name_H-M   'P 1'
#
loop_
_entity.id
_entity.type
_entity.pdbx_description
1 polymer ?
#
loop_
_entity_poly.entity_id
_entity_poly.type
_entity_poly.pdbx_seq_one_letter_code
_entity_poly.pdbx_strand_id
1 'polypeptide(L)'
;MMNGLLVIFMAALIFSGAMLANNYIRESADRKRVASDLNLFQNPSMVTNPGEDPYKEVEFPAGILEQLKPFYARNPELVGFITIDGIKDFGYPIVQTDNNDKYYRKNLDLKYSKEGTAFVDYKVDLNAPNQNILIHGHNNKNGLMFGPLEKYNALMYGLDLYKKAPVIKFYGINDVREFKIVGFVVANVKWEDGPTFDFAVTDLSDPAVFNNFKTEVEARTVVNTGYSLEYGDTVMTLHSCCYYFKNVRFLVIARALRPGEDPNVDTNLAKIEFDAVMPDTYVDIYDIGTRAGAYFGNPS
;
A
#
# COMPACT_ATOMS: atom_id res chain seq x y z
N MET A 1 -27.77 -28.71 -37.74
CA MET A 1 -27.77 -27.90 -36.51
C MET A 1 -26.70 -28.35 -35.51
N MET A 2 -26.49 -29.63 -35.21
CA MET A 2 -25.53 -30.18 -34.23
C MET A 2 -24.05 -29.79 -34.54
N ASN A 3 -23.62 -29.81 -35.82
CA ASN A 3 -22.25 -29.46 -36.19
C ASN A 3 -21.93 -27.96 -36.01
N GLY A 4 -22.91 -27.05 -36.16
CA GLY A 4 -22.70 -25.63 -35.93
C GLY A 4 -22.53 -25.28 -34.45
N LEU A 5 -23.27 -25.95 -33.57
CA LEU A 5 -23.13 -25.79 -32.11
C LEU A 5 -21.75 -26.30 -31.62
N LEU A 6 -21.26 -27.42 -32.18
CA LEU A 6 -19.95 -27.97 -31.83
C LEU A 6 -18.82 -27.00 -32.22
N VAL A 7 -18.89 -26.39 -33.41
CA VAL A 7 -17.92 -25.39 -33.86
C VAL A 7 -17.89 -24.17 -32.98
N ILE A 8 -19.07 -23.63 -32.59
CA ILE A 8 -19.17 -22.49 -31.65
C ILE A 8 -18.56 -22.83 -30.29
N PHE A 9 -18.86 -24.04 -29.77
CA PHE A 9 -18.32 -24.48 -28.50
C PHE A 9 -16.79 -24.63 -28.51
N MET A 10 -16.25 -25.21 -29.56
CA MET A 10 -14.80 -25.33 -29.76
C MET A 10 -14.12 -23.98 -29.92
N ALA A 11 -14.72 -23.04 -30.66
CA ALA A 11 -14.19 -21.67 -30.77
C ALA A 11 -14.19 -20.94 -29.41
N ALA A 12 -15.25 -21.09 -28.61
CA ALA A 12 -15.34 -20.54 -27.27
C ALA A 12 -14.28 -21.13 -26.32
N LEU A 13 -14.04 -22.45 -26.40
CA LEU A 13 -12.98 -23.11 -25.62
C LEU A 13 -11.57 -22.62 -26.00
N ILE A 14 -11.29 -22.50 -27.30
CA ILE A 14 -10.00 -22.00 -27.79
C ILE A 14 -9.81 -20.56 -27.36
N PHE A 15 -10.83 -19.70 -27.49
CA PHE A 15 -10.79 -18.30 -27.06
C PHE A 15 -10.56 -18.19 -25.54
N SER A 16 -11.30 -18.96 -24.75
CA SER A 16 -11.15 -19.00 -23.28
C SER A 16 -9.76 -19.49 -22.87
N GLY A 17 -9.25 -20.54 -23.53
CA GLY A 17 -7.89 -21.06 -23.32
C GLY A 17 -6.81 -20.03 -23.64
N ALA A 18 -6.93 -19.34 -24.77
CA ALA A 18 -6.01 -18.27 -25.16
C ALA A 18 -6.04 -17.09 -24.18
N MET A 19 -7.23 -16.73 -23.69
CA MET A 19 -7.39 -15.67 -22.68
C MET A 19 -6.76 -16.02 -21.34
N LEU A 20 -6.92 -17.26 -20.88
CA LEU A 20 -6.29 -17.77 -19.66
C LEU A 20 -4.76 -17.82 -19.81
N ALA A 21 -4.25 -18.33 -20.93
CA ALA A 21 -2.83 -18.37 -21.22
C ALA A 21 -2.20 -16.96 -21.25
N ASN A 22 -2.87 -16.00 -21.90
CA ASN A 22 -2.42 -14.60 -21.93
C ASN A 22 -2.40 -13.97 -20.52
N ASN A 23 -3.41 -14.22 -19.71
CA ASN A 23 -3.42 -13.74 -18.31
C ASN A 23 -2.27 -14.36 -17.51
N TYR A 24 -2.02 -15.65 -17.62
CA TYR A 24 -0.92 -16.34 -16.95
C TYR A 24 0.46 -15.78 -17.36
N ILE A 25 0.67 -15.56 -18.66
CA ILE A 25 1.92 -14.97 -19.20
C ILE A 25 2.14 -13.57 -18.61
N ARG A 26 1.10 -12.73 -18.59
CA ARG A 26 1.18 -11.37 -18.01
C ARG A 26 1.49 -11.39 -16.52
N GLU A 27 0.79 -12.22 -15.75
CA GLU A 27 1.05 -12.33 -14.31
C GLU A 27 2.47 -12.84 -14.02
N SER A 28 2.97 -13.79 -14.82
CA SER A 28 4.35 -14.26 -14.71
C SER A 28 5.36 -13.15 -15.04
N ALA A 29 5.09 -12.33 -16.05
CA ALA A 29 5.93 -11.19 -16.41
C ALA A 29 5.95 -10.12 -15.31
N ASP A 30 4.78 -9.81 -14.71
CA ASP A 30 4.68 -8.85 -13.61
C ASP A 30 5.44 -9.35 -12.36
N ARG A 31 5.32 -10.63 -12.00
CA ARG A 31 6.13 -11.23 -10.91
C ARG A 31 7.62 -11.13 -11.15
N LYS A 32 8.08 -11.43 -12.37
CA LYS A 32 9.49 -11.32 -12.74
C LYS A 32 9.98 -9.88 -12.67
N ARG A 33 9.17 -8.92 -13.11
CA ARG A 33 9.49 -7.49 -13.03
C ARG A 33 9.63 -7.04 -11.58
N VAL A 34 8.66 -7.35 -10.71
CA VAL A 34 8.71 -6.99 -9.29
C VAL A 34 9.95 -7.58 -8.62
N ALA A 35 10.24 -8.86 -8.87
CA ALA A 35 11.44 -9.51 -8.33
C ALA A 35 12.73 -8.88 -8.88
N SER A 36 12.76 -8.50 -10.18
CA SER A 36 13.89 -7.82 -10.81
C SER A 36 14.08 -6.41 -10.23
N ASP A 37 13.00 -5.65 -10.04
CA ASP A 37 13.06 -4.32 -9.45
C ASP A 37 13.57 -4.40 -7.99
N LEU A 38 13.09 -5.35 -7.19
CA LEU A 38 13.60 -5.54 -5.82
C LEU A 38 15.08 -5.94 -5.79
N ASN A 39 15.48 -6.86 -6.68
CA ASN A 39 16.90 -7.25 -6.78
C ASN A 39 17.78 -6.09 -7.23
N LEU A 40 17.32 -5.28 -8.18
CA LEU A 40 18.02 -4.08 -8.64
C LEU A 40 18.15 -3.03 -7.50
N PHE A 41 17.11 -2.86 -6.71
CA PHE A 41 17.14 -1.98 -5.54
C PHE A 41 18.17 -2.44 -4.50
N GLN A 42 18.24 -3.75 -4.24
CA GLN A 42 19.20 -4.34 -3.28
C GLN A 42 20.63 -4.35 -3.81
N ASN A 43 20.84 -4.39 -5.14
CA ASN A 43 22.12 -4.53 -5.80
C ASN A 43 22.28 -3.53 -6.95
N PRO A 44 22.32 -2.22 -6.68
CA PRO A 44 22.32 -1.18 -7.72
C PRO A 44 23.55 -1.23 -8.63
N SER A 45 24.69 -1.75 -8.15
CA SER A 45 25.93 -1.90 -8.94
C SER A 45 25.87 -2.96 -10.05
N MET A 46 24.81 -3.79 -10.10
CA MET A 46 24.65 -4.79 -11.18
C MET A 46 24.39 -4.19 -12.56
N VAL A 47 24.08 -2.91 -12.64
CA VAL A 47 23.76 -2.21 -13.91
C VAL A 47 25.03 -1.71 -14.61
N THR A 48 26.18 -1.66 -13.93
CA THR A 48 27.39 -1.06 -14.47
C THR A 48 28.36 -2.12 -14.98
N ASN A 49 28.69 -2.07 -16.29
CA ASN A 49 29.95 -2.66 -16.75
C ASN A 49 31.11 -1.84 -16.16
N PRO A 50 32.21 -2.48 -15.71
CA PRO A 50 33.37 -1.74 -15.22
C PRO A 50 33.87 -0.75 -16.29
N GLY A 51 33.78 0.54 -16.00
CA GLY A 51 34.24 1.62 -16.87
C GLY A 51 33.18 2.35 -17.71
N GLU A 52 31.91 1.95 -17.64
CA GLU A 52 30.80 2.67 -18.27
C GLU A 52 29.87 3.26 -17.19
N ASP A 53 29.55 4.56 -17.32
CA ASP A 53 28.47 5.17 -16.55
C ASP A 53 27.17 5.07 -17.37
N PRO A 54 26.23 4.15 -17.00
CA PRO A 54 25.00 3.97 -17.75
C PRO A 54 24.06 5.17 -17.65
N TYR A 55 24.36 6.12 -16.77
CA TYR A 55 23.51 7.26 -16.46
C TYR A 55 24.10 8.60 -16.84
N LYS A 56 25.19 8.65 -17.64
CA LYS A 56 25.93 9.87 -17.99
C LYS A 56 25.07 11.00 -18.61
N GLU A 57 23.91 10.66 -19.17
CA GLU A 57 22.96 11.59 -19.77
C GLU A 57 21.77 11.91 -18.87
N VAL A 58 21.73 11.36 -17.65
CA VAL A 58 20.64 11.56 -16.70
C VAL A 58 21.03 12.60 -15.65
N GLU A 59 20.25 13.66 -15.56
CA GLU A 59 20.40 14.66 -14.50
C GLU A 59 19.64 14.16 -13.25
N PHE A 60 20.38 13.85 -12.20
CA PHE A 60 19.81 13.38 -10.95
C PHE A 60 19.57 14.50 -9.95
N PRO A 61 18.52 14.40 -9.12
CA PRO A 61 18.36 15.25 -7.94
C PRO A 61 19.60 15.19 -7.03
N ALA A 62 19.93 16.31 -6.40
CA ALA A 62 21.05 16.35 -5.45
C ALA A 62 20.87 15.35 -4.32
N GLY A 63 21.92 14.55 -4.07
CA GLY A 63 21.93 13.58 -2.97
C GLY A 63 21.06 12.33 -3.21
N ILE A 64 20.62 12.08 -4.44
CA ILE A 64 19.83 10.87 -4.73
C ILE A 64 20.53 9.60 -4.22
N LEU A 65 19.79 8.73 -3.56
CA LEU A 65 20.31 7.44 -3.09
C LEU A 65 20.71 6.56 -4.27
N GLU A 66 21.86 5.88 -4.15
CA GLU A 66 22.40 5.01 -5.22
C GLU A 66 21.38 3.95 -5.68
N GLN A 67 20.62 3.39 -4.75
CA GLN A 67 19.58 2.39 -5.01
C GLN A 67 18.46 2.93 -5.90
N LEU A 68 18.22 4.24 -5.90
CA LEU A 68 17.13 4.87 -6.63
C LEU A 68 17.52 5.32 -8.03
N LYS A 69 18.82 5.50 -8.32
CA LYS A 69 19.31 5.96 -9.63
C LYS A 69 18.77 5.13 -10.80
N PRO A 70 18.77 3.78 -10.77
CA PRO A 70 18.22 2.96 -11.85
C PRO A 70 16.73 3.20 -12.12
N PHE A 71 15.97 3.50 -11.07
CA PHE A 71 14.53 3.75 -11.16
C PHE A 71 14.24 5.17 -11.62
N TYR A 72 14.98 6.15 -11.11
CA TYR A 72 14.84 7.55 -11.52
C TYR A 72 15.23 7.73 -12.99
N ALA A 73 16.27 7.08 -13.46
CA ALA A 73 16.67 7.10 -14.86
C ALA A 73 15.59 6.52 -15.81
N ARG A 74 14.77 5.57 -15.32
CA ARG A 74 13.61 5.04 -16.05
C ARG A 74 12.42 5.98 -16.00
N ASN A 75 12.26 6.70 -14.88
CA ASN A 75 11.12 7.58 -14.68
C ASN A 75 11.42 8.68 -13.63
N PRO A 76 11.54 9.95 -14.05
CA PRO A 76 11.84 11.06 -13.15
C PRO A 76 10.67 11.46 -12.22
N GLU A 77 9.49 10.85 -12.36
CA GLU A 77 8.38 10.99 -11.41
C GLU A 77 8.55 10.10 -10.18
N LEU A 78 9.65 9.35 -10.10
CA LEU A 78 10.04 8.59 -8.91
C LEU A 78 10.24 9.54 -7.72
N VAL A 79 9.59 9.23 -6.62
CA VAL A 79 9.76 9.94 -5.34
C VAL A 79 10.35 9.06 -4.23
N GLY A 80 10.47 7.76 -4.47
CA GLY A 80 11.06 6.85 -3.51
C GLY A 80 10.87 5.38 -3.82
N PHE A 81 11.20 4.57 -2.83
CA PHE A 81 11.01 3.12 -2.82
C PHE A 81 10.53 2.70 -1.44
N ILE A 82 9.63 1.72 -1.36
CA ILE A 82 9.09 1.21 -0.10
C ILE A 82 9.46 -0.26 0.07
N THR A 83 9.86 -0.64 1.29
CA THR A 83 10.03 -2.04 1.69
C THR A 83 9.35 -2.30 3.04
N ILE A 84 8.96 -3.55 3.27
CA ILE A 84 8.55 -4.04 4.59
C ILE A 84 9.30 -5.34 4.84
N ASP A 85 10.30 -5.27 5.70
CA ASP A 85 11.08 -6.45 6.08
C ASP A 85 10.16 -7.47 6.76
N GLY A 86 10.33 -8.75 6.43
CA GLY A 86 9.46 -9.83 6.93
C GLY A 86 8.27 -10.17 6.02
N ILE A 87 7.96 -9.35 5.01
CA ILE A 87 7.07 -9.72 3.91
C ILE A 87 7.92 -10.11 2.70
N LYS A 88 7.80 -11.38 2.29
CA LYS A 88 8.59 -11.89 1.17
C LYS A 88 8.33 -11.07 -0.10
N ASP A 89 9.42 -10.66 -0.76
CA ASP A 89 9.42 -9.95 -2.04
C ASP A 89 8.61 -8.64 -2.04
N PHE A 90 8.44 -8.00 -0.86
CA PHE A 90 7.77 -6.71 -0.74
C PHE A 90 8.77 -5.56 -0.92
N GLY A 91 8.78 -4.99 -2.09
CA GLY A 91 9.57 -3.81 -2.41
C GLY A 91 9.11 -3.21 -3.73
N TYR A 92 8.75 -1.91 -3.71
CA TYR A 92 8.13 -1.24 -4.85
C TYR A 92 8.64 0.18 -5.03
N PRO A 93 8.97 0.60 -6.28
CA PRO A 93 9.18 2.01 -6.59
C PRO A 93 7.88 2.79 -6.36
N ILE A 94 8.02 4.00 -5.84
CA ILE A 94 6.91 4.90 -5.55
C ILE A 94 7.07 6.14 -6.41
N VAL A 95 6.00 6.52 -7.08
CA VAL A 95 5.92 7.70 -7.94
C VAL A 95 4.93 8.72 -7.38
N GLN A 96 5.02 9.97 -7.82
CA GLN A 96 4.01 10.98 -7.56
C GLN A 96 3.81 11.85 -8.80
N THR A 97 2.56 12.24 -9.06
CA THR A 97 2.20 13.14 -10.16
C THR A 97 1.16 14.15 -9.69
N ASP A 98 0.66 14.96 -10.59
CA ASP A 98 -0.41 15.93 -10.36
C ASP A 98 -1.84 15.32 -10.26
N ASN A 99 -1.96 14.00 -10.38
CA ASN A 99 -3.23 13.29 -10.28
C ASN A 99 -3.03 11.83 -9.84
N ASN A 100 -4.12 11.19 -9.39
CA ASN A 100 -4.10 9.80 -8.89
C ASN A 100 -4.45 8.75 -9.97
N ASP A 101 -4.61 9.13 -11.25
CA ASP A 101 -5.06 8.22 -12.30
C ASP A 101 -3.93 7.64 -13.14
N LYS A 102 -2.83 8.42 -13.31
CA LYS A 102 -1.76 8.12 -14.27
C LYS A 102 -1.18 6.72 -14.09
N TYR A 103 -0.90 6.33 -12.83
CA TYR A 103 -0.23 5.05 -12.52
C TYR A 103 -1.16 3.93 -12.11
N TYR A 104 -2.47 4.18 -12.13
CA TYR A 104 -3.45 3.15 -11.78
C TYR A 104 -3.33 1.89 -12.66
N ARG A 105 -2.96 2.05 -13.93
CA ARG A 105 -2.78 0.94 -14.90
C ARG A 105 -1.49 1.05 -15.71
N LYS A 106 -0.47 1.75 -15.19
CA LYS A 106 0.84 1.86 -15.82
C LYS A 106 1.93 1.43 -14.86
N ASN A 107 2.91 0.69 -15.38
CA ASN A 107 4.14 0.40 -14.64
C ASN A 107 5.08 1.63 -14.64
N LEU A 108 6.23 1.51 -13.98
CA LEU A 108 7.24 2.57 -13.90
C LEU A 108 7.71 3.03 -15.29
N ASP A 109 7.75 2.15 -16.29
CA ASP A 109 8.14 2.45 -17.67
C ASP A 109 6.96 2.98 -18.52
N LEU A 110 5.88 3.43 -17.89
CA LEU A 110 4.66 3.95 -18.51
C LEU A 110 3.91 2.97 -19.43
N LYS A 111 4.27 1.67 -19.40
CA LYS A 111 3.58 0.62 -20.14
C LYS A 111 2.37 0.13 -19.35
N TYR A 112 1.36 -0.36 -20.07
CA TYR A 112 0.19 -0.95 -19.41
C TYR A 112 0.60 -2.09 -18.48
N SER A 113 0.11 -2.03 -17.26
CA SER A 113 0.23 -3.05 -16.23
C SER A 113 -1.07 -3.15 -15.46
N LYS A 114 -1.55 -4.37 -15.25
CA LYS A 114 -2.72 -4.63 -14.41
C LYS A 114 -2.44 -4.27 -12.94
N GLU A 115 -1.19 -4.40 -12.54
CA GLU A 115 -0.70 -4.12 -11.18
C GLU A 115 -0.49 -2.61 -10.94
N GLY A 116 -0.35 -1.81 -11.99
CA GLY A 116 0.01 -0.41 -11.86
C GLY A 116 1.40 -0.19 -11.27
N THR A 117 1.61 0.98 -10.71
CA THR A 117 2.73 1.35 -9.83
C THR A 117 2.16 1.97 -8.57
N ALA A 118 2.72 1.69 -7.40
CA ALA A 118 2.31 2.37 -6.19
C ALA A 118 2.67 3.86 -6.27
N PHE A 119 1.80 4.73 -5.77
CA PHE A 119 1.98 6.17 -5.90
C PHE A 119 1.52 6.92 -4.66
N VAL A 120 2.22 8.02 -4.36
CA VAL A 120 1.81 8.99 -3.34
C VAL A 120 0.62 9.79 -3.87
N ASP A 121 -0.38 10.02 -3.04
CA ASP A 121 -1.51 10.91 -3.37
C ASP A 121 -1.00 12.29 -3.80
N TYR A 122 -1.57 12.85 -4.87
CA TYR A 122 -1.11 14.11 -5.45
C TYR A 122 -1.18 15.32 -4.50
N LYS A 123 -2.00 15.22 -3.43
CA LYS A 123 -2.14 16.30 -2.43
C LYS A 123 -1.02 16.31 -1.39
N VAL A 124 -0.25 15.22 -1.27
CA VAL A 124 0.81 15.12 -0.27
C VAL A 124 2.00 15.96 -0.68
N ASP A 125 2.44 16.83 0.22
CA ASP A 125 3.75 17.47 0.12
C ASP A 125 4.77 16.68 0.94
N LEU A 126 5.64 15.91 0.26
CA LEU A 126 6.65 15.06 0.89
C LEU A 126 7.70 15.85 1.69
N ASN A 127 7.80 17.18 1.45
CA ASN A 127 8.74 18.08 2.12
C ASN A 127 8.11 18.82 3.31
N ALA A 128 6.78 18.84 3.42
CA ALA A 128 6.11 19.50 4.53
C ALA A 128 6.08 18.61 5.79
N PRO A 129 6.16 19.19 6.99
CA PRO A 129 5.93 18.44 8.23
C PRO A 129 4.45 18.07 8.40
N ASN A 130 4.18 17.20 9.37
CA ASN A 130 2.80 16.84 9.77
C ASN A 130 1.93 16.32 8.62
N GLN A 131 2.52 15.63 7.66
CA GLN A 131 1.79 15.01 6.55
C GLN A 131 1.35 13.59 6.90
N ASN A 132 0.19 13.21 6.39
CA ASN A 132 -0.15 11.81 6.16
C ASN A 132 0.30 11.43 4.75
N ILE A 133 1.44 10.76 4.64
CA ILE A 133 1.99 10.26 3.38
C ILE A 133 1.08 9.11 2.92
N LEU A 134 0.03 9.45 2.18
CA LEU A 134 -0.94 8.49 1.67
C LEU A 134 -0.39 7.85 0.39
N ILE A 135 -0.12 6.55 0.44
CA ILE A 135 0.38 5.76 -0.68
C ILE A 135 -0.69 4.79 -1.14
N HIS A 136 -1.06 4.91 -2.40
CA HIS A 136 -2.02 4.03 -3.06
C HIS A 136 -1.31 2.86 -3.73
N GLY A 137 -1.84 1.65 -3.53
CA GLY A 137 -1.38 0.45 -4.20
C GLY A 137 -2.50 -0.54 -4.44
N HIS A 138 -2.42 -1.28 -5.54
CA HIS A 138 -3.40 -2.31 -5.82
C HIS A 138 -3.30 -3.50 -4.86
N ASN A 139 -4.45 -4.06 -4.49
CA ASN A 139 -4.52 -5.42 -3.97
C ASN A 139 -4.96 -6.33 -5.11
N ASN A 140 -4.06 -7.13 -5.60
CA ASN A 140 -4.33 -8.10 -6.64
C ASN A 140 -4.33 -9.52 -6.07
N LYS A 141 -5.29 -10.34 -6.51
CA LYS A 141 -5.43 -11.74 -6.05
C LYS A 141 -4.17 -12.59 -6.28
N ASN A 142 -3.26 -12.14 -7.14
CA ASN A 142 -1.97 -12.78 -7.36
C ASN A 142 -0.93 -12.51 -6.26
N GLY A 143 -1.27 -11.70 -5.24
CA GLY A 143 -0.42 -11.38 -4.09
C GLY A 143 0.71 -10.39 -4.39
N LEU A 144 0.64 -9.66 -5.51
CA LEU A 144 1.54 -8.56 -5.83
C LEU A 144 1.02 -7.22 -5.27
N MET A 145 1.88 -6.21 -5.31
CA MET A 145 1.63 -4.87 -4.81
C MET A 145 1.24 -4.91 -3.31
N PHE A 146 0.16 -4.29 -2.93
CA PHE A 146 -0.30 -4.24 -1.54
C PHE A 146 -1.20 -5.43 -1.15
N GLY A 147 -1.33 -6.44 -2.01
CA GLY A 147 -2.07 -7.67 -1.70
C GLY A 147 -1.65 -8.35 -0.39
N PRO A 148 -0.35 -8.51 -0.09
CA PRO A 148 0.11 -9.08 1.18
C PRO A 148 -0.33 -8.33 2.43
N LEU A 149 -0.59 -7.01 2.33
CA LEU A 149 -0.96 -6.17 3.48
C LEU A 149 -2.28 -6.57 4.12
N GLU A 150 -3.21 -7.17 3.35
CA GLU A 150 -4.49 -7.63 3.89
C GLU A 150 -4.31 -8.66 5.04
N LYS A 151 -3.19 -9.39 5.05
CA LYS A 151 -2.85 -10.33 6.13
C LYS A 151 -2.54 -9.68 7.48
N TYR A 152 -2.41 -8.35 7.54
CA TYR A 152 -2.37 -7.62 8.81
C TYR A 152 -3.74 -7.51 9.49
N ASN A 153 -4.82 -7.88 8.82
CA ASN A 153 -6.12 -7.96 9.49
C ASN A 153 -6.12 -9.12 10.51
N ALA A 154 -5.79 -8.78 11.74
CA ALA A 154 -5.60 -9.76 12.80
C ALA A 154 -6.90 -10.49 13.19
N LEU A 155 -8.06 -9.91 12.94
CA LEU A 155 -9.36 -10.57 13.13
C LEU A 155 -9.52 -11.79 12.21
N MET A 156 -8.84 -11.79 11.05
CA MET A 156 -8.89 -12.87 10.06
C MET A 156 -7.63 -13.77 10.10
N TYR A 157 -6.47 -13.20 10.38
CA TYR A 157 -5.17 -13.88 10.18
C TYR A 157 -4.29 -13.92 11.44
N GLY A 158 -4.72 -13.33 12.57
CA GLY A 158 -3.93 -13.24 13.79
C GLY A 158 -2.77 -12.23 13.68
N LEU A 159 -1.84 -12.29 14.65
CA LEU A 159 -0.74 -11.31 14.78
C LEU A 159 0.56 -11.72 14.06
N ASP A 160 0.61 -12.88 13.41
CA ASP A 160 1.87 -13.44 12.89
C ASP A 160 2.58 -12.54 11.90
N LEU A 161 1.83 -11.84 11.03
CA LEU A 161 2.46 -10.93 10.08
C LEU A 161 2.98 -9.68 10.79
N TYR A 162 2.21 -9.08 11.70
CA TYR A 162 2.67 -7.91 12.45
C TYR A 162 3.94 -8.22 13.26
N LYS A 163 4.00 -9.38 13.91
CA LYS A 163 5.18 -9.80 14.69
C LYS A 163 6.45 -9.95 13.84
N LYS A 164 6.30 -10.25 12.56
CA LYS A 164 7.44 -10.40 11.62
C LYS A 164 7.80 -9.12 10.90
N ALA A 165 6.84 -8.23 10.71
CA ALA A 165 6.95 -7.10 9.81
C ALA A 165 6.30 -5.83 10.41
N PRO A 166 6.79 -5.32 11.57
CA PRO A 166 6.17 -4.21 12.29
C PRO A 166 6.62 -2.83 11.79
N VAL A 167 7.54 -2.77 10.82
CA VAL A 167 8.17 -1.52 10.36
C VAL A 167 8.10 -1.42 8.83
N ILE A 168 7.76 -0.24 8.36
CA ILE A 168 7.83 0.14 6.95
C ILE A 168 9.08 0.99 6.75
N LYS A 169 9.89 0.70 5.72
CA LYS A 169 11.00 1.55 5.31
C LYS A 169 10.65 2.29 4.03
N PHE A 170 10.78 3.58 4.06
CA PHE A 170 10.60 4.45 2.90
C PHE A 170 11.94 5.12 2.56
N TYR A 171 12.44 4.80 1.39
CA TYR A 171 13.63 5.39 0.80
C TYR A 171 13.16 6.54 -0.09
N GLY A 172 13.17 7.76 0.45
CA GLY A 172 12.97 8.99 -0.30
C GLY A 172 14.14 9.25 -1.24
N ILE A 173 14.07 10.31 -2.03
CA ILE A 173 15.11 10.62 -3.03
C ILE A 173 16.50 10.72 -2.37
N ASN A 174 16.62 11.35 -1.21
CA ASN A 174 17.88 11.63 -0.53
C ASN A 174 17.88 11.28 0.97
N ASP A 175 16.84 10.62 1.46
CA ASP A 175 16.72 10.22 2.85
C ASP A 175 16.14 8.80 3.00
N VAL A 176 16.33 8.21 4.17
CA VAL A 176 15.68 6.93 4.52
C VAL A 176 14.91 7.15 5.81
N ARG A 177 13.63 6.85 5.79
CA ARG A 177 12.73 6.97 6.93
C ARG A 177 12.15 5.61 7.31
N GLU A 178 12.15 5.31 8.59
CA GLU A 178 11.49 4.14 9.15
C GLU A 178 10.18 4.56 9.82
N PHE A 179 9.14 3.77 9.62
CA PHE A 179 7.81 4.01 10.15
C PHE A 179 7.37 2.81 10.98
N LYS A 180 7.10 3.03 12.27
CA LYS A 180 6.46 2.02 13.13
C LYS A 180 4.99 1.94 12.81
N ILE A 181 4.50 0.73 12.55
CA ILE A 181 3.08 0.51 12.30
C ILE A 181 2.32 0.68 13.62
N VAL A 182 1.28 1.50 13.58
CA VAL A 182 0.45 1.83 14.75
C VAL A 182 -0.97 1.31 14.64
N GLY A 183 -1.44 0.95 13.43
CA GLY A 183 -2.80 0.44 13.28
C GLY A 183 -3.10 -0.15 11.91
N PHE A 184 -4.18 -0.93 11.87
CA PHE A 184 -4.73 -1.57 10.68
C PHE A 184 -6.23 -1.35 10.66
N VAL A 185 -6.74 -0.75 9.60
CA VAL A 185 -8.13 -0.32 9.53
C VAL A 185 -8.82 -0.92 8.31
N VAL A 186 -10.02 -1.45 8.51
CA VAL A 186 -10.97 -1.77 7.45
C VAL A 186 -11.92 -0.59 7.31
N ALA A 187 -11.90 0.09 6.17
CA ALA A 187 -12.69 1.30 5.93
C ALA A 187 -13.63 1.13 4.73
N ASN A 188 -14.85 1.62 4.86
CA ASN A 188 -15.78 1.79 3.76
C ASN A 188 -15.64 3.17 3.12
N VAL A 189 -15.99 3.29 1.84
CA VAL A 189 -15.99 4.57 1.12
C VAL A 189 -17.42 5.03 0.77
N LYS A 190 -18.42 4.33 1.27
CA LYS A 190 -19.84 4.65 1.06
C LYS A 190 -20.62 4.58 2.35
N TRP A 191 -21.52 5.53 2.54
CA TRP A 191 -22.40 5.63 3.70
C TRP A 191 -23.39 4.47 3.85
N GLU A 192 -23.75 3.81 2.75
CA GLU A 192 -24.61 2.62 2.76
C GLU A 192 -23.99 1.45 3.55
N ASP A 193 -22.65 1.47 3.73
CA ASP A 193 -21.90 0.47 4.48
C ASP A 193 -21.60 0.93 5.92
N GLY A 194 -22.21 2.04 6.39
CA GLY A 194 -21.99 2.68 7.67
C GLY A 194 -21.17 3.98 7.58
N PRO A 195 -20.98 4.70 8.70
CA PRO A 195 -20.17 5.90 8.77
C PRO A 195 -18.74 5.71 8.20
N THR A 196 -18.35 6.63 7.30
CA THR A 196 -17.07 6.58 6.62
C THR A 196 -15.95 7.23 7.44
N PHE A 197 -14.74 6.78 7.26
CA PHE A 197 -13.53 7.41 7.75
C PHE A 197 -12.83 8.18 6.63
N ASP A 198 -12.60 9.47 6.80
CA ASP A 198 -11.81 10.26 5.84
C ASP A 198 -10.30 10.01 6.05
N PHE A 199 -9.84 8.86 5.58
CA PHE A 199 -8.42 8.52 5.59
C PHE A 199 -7.61 9.27 4.52
N ALA A 200 -8.28 9.99 3.60
CA ALA A 200 -7.64 10.69 2.51
C ALA A 200 -7.19 12.12 2.88
N VAL A 201 -7.37 12.52 4.14
CA VAL A 201 -6.76 13.75 4.65
C VAL A 201 -5.24 13.61 4.65
N THR A 202 -4.54 14.55 4.00
CA THR A 202 -3.07 14.52 3.85
C THR A 202 -2.36 15.53 4.74
N ASP A 203 -2.97 16.67 5.01
CA ASP A 203 -2.43 17.69 5.91
C ASP A 203 -2.98 17.51 7.32
N LEU A 204 -2.11 17.19 8.27
CA LEU A 204 -2.40 16.99 9.68
C LEU A 204 -1.82 18.10 10.56
N SER A 205 -1.50 19.26 9.98
CA SER A 205 -0.94 20.42 10.70
C SER A 205 -1.94 21.10 11.61
N ASP A 206 -3.25 21.00 11.35
CA ASP A 206 -4.29 21.47 12.25
C ASP A 206 -4.50 20.44 13.37
N PRO A 207 -4.35 20.83 14.67
CA PRO A 207 -4.56 19.93 15.79
C PRO A 207 -5.95 19.27 15.83
N ALA A 208 -7.00 19.96 15.39
CA ALA A 208 -8.35 19.41 15.38
C ALA A 208 -8.49 18.32 14.31
N VAL A 209 -7.92 18.54 13.11
CA VAL A 209 -7.86 17.56 12.01
C VAL A 209 -7.04 16.34 12.46
N PHE A 210 -5.86 16.56 13.05
CA PHE A 210 -5.04 15.48 13.59
C PHE A 210 -5.78 14.65 14.65
N ASN A 211 -6.39 15.31 15.62
CA ASN A 211 -7.10 14.62 16.71
C ASN A 211 -8.28 13.80 16.18
N ASN A 212 -9.01 14.32 15.20
CA ASN A 212 -10.09 13.57 14.56
C ASN A 212 -9.53 12.33 13.84
N PHE A 213 -8.47 12.50 13.03
CA PHE A 213 -7.81 11.40 12.34
C PHE A 213 -7.32 10.32 13.33
N LYS A 214 -6.64 10.74 14.41
CA LYS A 214 -6.15 9.83 15.46
C LYS A 214 -7.31 9.06 16.11
N THR A 215 -8.39 9.75 16.49
CA THR A 215 -9.57 9.12 17.13
C THR A 215 -10.19 8.06 16.23
N GLU A 216 -10.34 8.36 14.93
CA GLU A 216 -10.87 7.41 13.94
C GLU A 216 -9.94 6.19 13.79
N VAL A 217 -8.62 6.40 13.75
CA VAL A 217 -7.64 5.31 13.69
C VAL A 217 -7.70 4.44 14.94
N GLU A 218 -7.69 5.05 16.14
CA GLU A 218 -7.73 4.32 17.41
C GLU A 218 -9.02 3.51 17.58
N ALA A 219 -10.16 4.06 17.17
CA ALA A 219 -11.44 3.36 17.24
C ALA A 219 -11.54 2.18 16.27
N ARG A 220 -10.94 2.30 15.08
CA ARG A 220 -11.08 1.33 13.97
C ARG A 220 -9.95 0.33 13.85
N THR A 221 -8.84 0.53 14.57
CA THR A 221 -7.72 -0.39 14.44
C THR A 221 -8.04 -1.78 14.98
N VAL A 222 -7.75 -2.81 14.19
CA VAL A 222 -7.95 -4.21 14.59
C VAL A 222 -6.81 -4.77 15.44
N VAL A 223 -5.74 -3.98 15.63
CA VAL A 223 -4.60 -4.32 16.48
C VAL A 223 -4.16 -3.10 17.27
N ASN A 224 -4.21 -3.18 18.59
CA ASN A 224 -3.47 -2.27 19.44
C ASN A 224 -2.01 -2.72 19.46
N THR A 225 -1.15 -1.97 18.81
CA THR A 225 0.27 -2.30 18.68
C THR A 225 1.12 -1.90 19.90
N GLY A 226 0.54 -1.13 20.84
CA GLY A 226 1.27 -0.49 21.93
C GLY A 226 1.95 0.82 21.51
N TYR A 227 1.85 1.21 20.25
CA TYR A 227 2.37 2.48 19.70
C TYR A 227 1.20 3.33 19.22
N SER A 228 1.26 4.64 19.45
CA SER A 228 0.20 5.60 19.14
C SER A 228 0.69 6.75 18.27
N LEU A 229 -0.25 7.46 17.65
CA LEU A 229 -0.01 8.73 16.98
C LEU A 229 0.05 9.87 18.02
N GLU A 230 0.96 10.82 17.81
CA GLU A 230 1.04 12.07 18.57
C GLU A 230 1.06 13.26 17.61
N TYR A 231 0.53 14.38 18.04
CA TYR A 231 0.55 15.61 17.24
C TYR A 231 1.99 16.00 16.90
N GLY A 232 2.26 16.23 15.62
CA GLY A 232 3.61 16.47 15.12
C GLY A 232 4.26 15.25 14.44
N ASP A 233 3.68 14.07 14.57
CA ASP A 233 4.16 12.90 13.82
C ASP A 233 3.96 13.08 12.30
N THR A 234 4.93 12.63 11.52
CA THR A 234 4.70 12.32 10.11
C THR A 234 4.08 10.94 10.03
N VAL A 235 2.87 10.88 9.50
CA VAL A 235 2.10 9.64 9.33
C VAL A 235 2.32 9.07 7.94
N MET A 236 2.25 7.76 7.80
CA MET A 236 2.15 7.06 6.51
C MET A 236 0.92 6.16 6.52
N THR A 237 0.11 6.28 5.48
CA THR A 237 -1.03 5.39 5.25
C THR A 237 -0.83 4.61 3.95
N LEU A 238 -0.66 3.29 4.04
CA LEU A 238 -0.69 2.41 2.87
C LEU A 238 -2.14 2.02 2.62
N HIS A 239 -2.68 2.46 1.50
CA HIS A 239 -4.08 2.28 1.11
C HIS A 239 -4.20 1.27 -0.03
N SER A 240 -5.05 0.26 0.16
CA SER A 240 -5.40 -0.70 -0.88
C SER A 240 -6.89 -1.05 -0.88
N CYS A 241 -7.38 -1.51 -2.03
CA CYS A 241 -8.66 -2.22 -2.04
C CYS A 241 -8.51 -3.56 -1.31
N CYS A 242 -9.58 -4.05 -0.70
CA CYS A 242 -9.67 -5.42 -0.22
C CYS A 242 -10.96 -6.07 -0.70
N TYR A 243 -11.16 -7.35 -0.38
CA TYR A 243 -12.23 -8.13 -0.99
C TYR A 243 -13.30 -8.60 0.00
N TYR A 244 -13.38 -7.97 1.18
CA TYR A 244 -14.38 -8.34 2.19
C TYR A 244 -15.81 -8.07 1.71
N PHE A 245 -16.00 -6.91 1.07
CA PHE A 245 -17.23 -6.54 0.35
C PHE A 245 -16.90 -5.48 -0.71
N LYS A 246 -17.92 -4.96 -1.41
CA LYS A 246 -17.70 -3.94 -2.47
C LYS A 246 -17.34 -2.59 -1.85
N ASN A 247 -16.38 -1.88 -2.45
CA ASN A 247 -15.94 -0.53 -2.03
C ASN A 247 -15.28 -0.47 -0.63
N VAL A 248 -14.78 -1.58 -0.13
CA VAL A 248 -14.01 -1.62 1.11
C VAL A 248 -12.52 -1.36 0.85
N ARG A 249 -11.85 -0.78 1.83
CA ARG A 249 -10.40 -0.47 1.81
C ARG A 249 -9.72 -1.10 3.01
N PHE A 250 -8.48 -1.49 2.83
CA PHE A 250 -7.59 -1.89 3.90
C PHE A 250 -6.46 -0.87 4.02
N LEU A 251 -6.25 -0.36 5.24
CA LEU A 251 -5.26 0.66 5.54
C LEU A 251 -4.25 0.11 6.53
N VAL A 252 -2.97 0.29 6.23
CA VAL A 252 -1.88 0.13 7.19
C VAL A 252 -1.40 1.51 7.57
N ILE A 253 -1.52 1.87 8.84
CA ILE A 253 -1.19 3.19 9.35
C ILE A 253 0.08 3.09 10.20
N ALA A 254 1.05 3.92 9.89
CA ALA A 254 2.34 3.97 10.55
C ALA A 254 2.76 5.41 10.82
N ARG A 255 3.66 5.62 11.75
CA ARG A 255 4.28 6.93 11.99
C ARG A 255 5.80 6.85 11.88
N ALA A 256 6.40 7.93 11.43
CA ALA A 256 7.86 8.04 11.38
C ALA A 256 8.47 7.83 12.78
N LEU A 257 9.65 7.25 12.79
CA LEU A 257 10.46 7.13 13.99
C LEU A 257 10.75 8.53 14.55
N ARG A 258 10.48 8.75 15.82
CA ARG A 258 10.73 10.03 16.47
C ARG A 258 12.22 10.20 16.80
N PRO A 259 12.74 11.44 16.90
CA PRO A 259 14.14 11.68 17.28
C PRO A 259 14.48 11.01 18.60
N GLY A 260 15.53 10.17 18.60
CA GLY A 260 16.00 9.46 19.80
C GLY A 260 15.16 8.24 20.23
N GLU A 261 14.12 7.90 19.47
CA GLU A 261 13.34 6.70 19.73
C GLU A 261 14.11 5.42 19.31
N ASP A 262 13.99 4.35 20.11
CA ASP A 262 14.52 3.03 19.73
C ASP A 262 13.86 2.55 18.41
N PRO A 263 14.62 2.24 17.36
CA PRO A 263 14.06 1.71 16.12
C PRO A 263 13.38 0.34 16.28
N ASN A 264 13.74 -0.40 17.31
CA ASN A 264 13.13 -1.70 17.57
C ASN A 264 11.66 -1.59 17.97
N VAL A 265 10.88 -2.57 17.56
CA VAL A 265 9.45 -2.67 17.91
C VAL A 265 9.25 -3.87 18.84
N ASP A 266 8.76 -3.64 20.05
CA ASP A 266 8.32 -4.73 20.92
C ASP A 266 6.94 -5.22 20.48
N THR A 267 6.91 -6.23 19.66
CA THR A 267 5.67 -6.81 19.13
C THR A 267 4.89 -7.64 20.15
N ASN A 268 5.43 -7.87 21.36
CA ASN A 268 4.69 -8.53 22.45
C ASN A 268 3.62 -7.63 23.07
N LEU A 269 3.72 -6.31 22.86
CA LEU A 269 2.70 -5.36 23.27
C LEU A 269 1.40 -5.50 22.47
N ALA A 270 1.49 -6.10 21.27
CA ALA A 270 0.37 -6.16 20.34
C ALA A 270 -0.78 -7.04 20.85
N LYS A 271 -2.00 -6.52 20.74
CA LYS A 271 -3.25 -7.19 21.10
C LYS A 271 -4.26 -7.03 19.97
N ILE A 272 -5.06 -8.08 19.74
CA ILE A 272 -6.17 -8.01 18.79
C ILE A 272 -7.31 -7.24 19.46
N GLU A 273 -7.86 -6.25 18.75
CA GLU A 273 -9.01 -5.48 19.18
C GLU A 273 -10.28 -6.06 18.55
N PHE A 274 -10.92 -6.97 19.27
CA PHE A 274 -12.15 -7.63 18.81
C PHE A 274 -13.36 -6.68 18.75
N ASP A 275 -13.31 -5.58 19.50
CA ASP A 275 -14.34 -4.55 19.54
C ASP A 275 -14.04 -3.38 18.58
N ALA A 276 -13.03 -3.51 17.72
CA ALA A 276 -12.69 -2.49 16.74
C ALA A 276 -13.91 -2.06 15.92
N VAL A 277 -14.04 -0.75 15.68
CA VAL A 277 -15.14 -0.20 14.90
C VAL A 277 -14.98 -0.56 13.43
N MET A 278 -15.95 -1.30 12.91
CA MET A 278 -15.95 -1.83 11.55
C MET A 278 -17.09 -1.22 10.72
N PRO A 279 -16.95 -1.18 9.40
CA PRO A 279 -18.09 -0.91 8.52
C PRO A 279 -19.26 -1.82 8.88
N ASP A 280 -20.49 -1.28 8.86
CA ASP A 280 -21.69 -2.04 9.25
C ASP A 280 -21.86 -3.30 8.39
N THR A 281 -21.59 -3.18 7.08
CA THR A 281 -21.61 -4.33 6.16
C THR A 281 -20.57 -5.41 6.53
N TYR A 282 -19.39 -5.01 7.08
CA TYR A 282 -18.38 -5.98 7.53
C TYR A 282 -18.92 -6.79 8.72
N VAL A 283 -19.53 -6.12 9.69
CA VAL A 283 -20.14 -6.79 10.87
C VAL A 283 -21.29 -7.69 10.44
N ASP A 284 -22.11 -7.27 9.48
CA ASP A 284 -23.20 -8.10 8.94
C ASP A 284 -22.72 -9.40 8.31
N ILE A 285 -21.55 -9.37 7.67
CA ILE A 285 -20.99 -10.55 6.97
C ILE A 285 -20.24 -11.48 7.91
N TYR A 286 -19.45 -10.93 8.85
CA TYR A 286 -18.47 -11.70 9.62
C TYR A 286 -18.83 -11.84 11.09
N ASP A 287 -19.81 -11.09 11.59
CA ASP A 287 -20.21 -11.07 13.02
C ASP A 287 -19.05 -10.74 13.97
N ILE A 288 -18.16 -9.83 13.57
CA ILE A 288 -16.96 -9.42 14.30
C ILE A 288 -16.84 -7.90 14.30
N GLY A 289 -16.47 -7.32 15.46
CA GLY A 289 -16.27 -5.89 15.65
C GLY A 289 -17.53 -5.15 16.08
N THR A 290 -17.40 -3.84 16.28
CA THR A 290 -18.48 -2.93 16.62
C THR A 290 -18.95 -2.18 15.38
N ARG A 291 -20.27 -2.12 15.14
CA ARG A 291 -20.84 -1.36 14.00
C ARG A 291 -20.47 0.11 14.08
N ALA A 292 -19.97 0.67 12.98
CA ALA A 292 -19.65 2.08 12.89
C ALA A 292 -20.86 2.98 13.13
N GLY A 293 -22.04 2.59 12.63
CA GLY A 293 -23.28 3.30 12.88
C GLY A 293 -23.70 3.32 14.33
N ALA A 294 -23.41 2.27 15.08
CA ALA A 294 -23.66 2.23 16.52
C ALA A 294 -22.69 3.08 17.34
N TYR A 295 -21.45 3.21 16.87
CA TYR A 295 -20.38 3.93 17.57
C TYR A 295 -20.41 5.45 17.27
N PHE A 296 -20.44 5.83 15.99
CA PHE A 296 -20.39 7.23 15.55
C PHE A 296 -21.77 7.87 15.37
N GLY A 297 -22.85 7.09 15.45
CA GLY A 297 -24.19 7.49 15.06
C GLY A 297 -24.39 7.48 13.54
N ASN A 298 -25.63 7.23 13.10
CA ASN A 298 -25.99 7.41 11.72
C ASN A 298 -26.32 8.89 11.49
N PRO A 299 -25.86 9.53 10.42
CA PRO A 299 -26.29 10.86 10.08
C PRO A 299 -27.81 10.86 9.86
N SER A 300 -28.47 11.80 10.48
CA SER A 300 -29.90 12.06 10.32
C SER A 300 -30.24 12.55 8.91
#